data_777e5c81eb21d0f03f331c5e0256506b
#
_entry.id   777e5c81eb21d0f03f331c5e0256506b
#
_cell.length_a   1.000
_cell.length_b   1.000
_cell.length_c   1.000
_cell.angle_alpha   90.00
_cell.angle_beta   90.00
_cell.angle_gamma   90.00
#
_symmetry.space_group_name_H-M   'P 1'
#
loop_
_entity.id
_entity.type
_entity.pdbx_description
1 polymer ?
#
loop_
_entity_poly.entity_id
_entity_poly.type
_entity_poly.pdbx_seq_one_letter_code
_entity_poly.pdbx_strand_id
1 'polypeptide(L)'
;MFNSLRKNKIVRDKVFLTIGILLLITIVSNLPILSIDRSYLSNWMSGSIFNSFYLFQLMGGNSFSSMSIFALGVSPYISASIILQLAEVVFPKIKENREDGKTGKDWYENVTYLVAFILCVIEAISMTAYVSKTGLLYKGKGYIVLTCVSMIIGSIILVALGKVIEKKGIGNGISLILMFNILSGFPTDVRNIYLSHIRNKSALHITLTVIITVAIIVAMYIAIIYLQDTEKRIKVSYSGKMVGNKLQQNQKNYIPLKLNMAGVIPVIFAATIFQLITLIMRALPDNNITNFITSMFTTSSWFDIHNPAYTIGVVFYIALIIFFSYFYNEIQFNVKDVADNLKKSGGVINGIRPGTETEKYLKEKLQYLVLMGAIVMSVLVLVPIIITGLVGMSSLSFGSTSLIIVVGVIIETKKAFDTDVASTRVPDRLFAKSANKNGKDTKKKGLFA
;
A
#
# COMPACT_ATOMS: atom_id res chain seq x y z
N MET A 1 -15.89 -15.19 8.42
CA MET A 1 -15.89 -14.75 7.03
C MET A 1 -16.83 -15.56 6.14
N PHE A 2 -16.65 -16.87 5.94
CA PHE A 2 -17.52 -17.71 5.07
C PHE A 2 -19.00 -17.67 5.43
N ASN A 3 -19.38 -17.73 6.72
CA ASN A 3 -20.78 -17.66 7.15
C ASN A 3 -21.45 -16.30 6.90
N SER A 4 -20.69 -15.21 6.88
CA SER A 4 -21.20 -13.87 6.55
C SER A 4 -21.39 -13.67 5.04
N LEU A 5 -20.51 -14.24 4.22
CA LEU A 5 -20.66 -14.26 2.75
C LEU A 5 -21.91 -15.02 2.30
N ARG A 6 -22.25 -16.13 2.98
CA ARG A 6 -23.43 -16.94 2.66
C ARG A 6 -24.73 -16.20 3.01
N LYS A 7 -24.72 -15.32 4.03
CA LYS A 7 -25.91 -14.59 4.50
C LYS A 7 -26.16 -13.26 3.78
N ASN A 8 -25.12 -12.58 3.26
CA ASN A 8 -25.22 -11.24 2.68
C ASN A 8 -24.89 -11.24 1.19
N LYS A 9 -25.94 -11.23 0.35
CA LYS A 9 -25.81 -11.22 -1.12
C LYS A 9 -24.99 -10.00 -1.61
N ILE A 10 -25.24 -8.81 -1.05
CA ILE A 10 -24.56 -7.56 -1.42
C ILE A 10 -23.03 -7.65 -1.22
N VAL A 11 -22.62 -8.13 -0.04
CA VAL A 11 -21.18 -8.27 0.26
C VAL A 11 -20.54 -9.35 -0.60
N ARG A 12 -21.28 -10.44 -0.86
CA ARG A 12 -20.82 -11.51 -1.74
C ARG A 12 -20.58 -11.02 -3.16
N ASP A 13 -21.52 -10.25 -3.72
CA ASP A 13 -21.43 -9.73 -5.09
C ASP A 13 -20.24 -8.74 -5.23
N LYS A 14 -19.97 -7.91 -4.21
CA LYS A 14 -18.78 -7.06 -4.12
C LYS A 14 -17.47 -7.88 -4.13
N VAL A 15 -17.40 -8.98 -3.36
CA VAL A 15 -16.22 -9.87 -3.33
C VAL A 15 -16.00 -10.51 -4.69
N PHE A 16 -17.06 -11.07 -5.32
CA PHE A 16 -16.93 -11.71 -6.62
C PHE A 16 -16.49 -10.74 -7.71
N LEU A 17 -17.01 -9.49 -7.69
CA LEU A 17 -16.58 -8.44 -8.60
C LEU A 17 -15.09 -8.13 -8.42
N THR A 18 -14.64 -7.96 -7.18
CA THR A 18 -13.23 -7.68 -6.86
C THR A 18 -12.32 -8.81 -7.36
N ILE A 19 -12.65 -10.07 -7.03
CA ILE A 19 -11.88 -11.23 -7.47
C ILE A 19 -11.89 -11.36 -9.00
N GLY A 20 -13.04 -11.14 -9.65
CA GLY A 20 -13.17 -11.20 -11.11
C GLY A 20 -12.28 -10.19 -11.84
N ILE A 21 -12.22 -8.94 -11.33
CA ILE A 21 -11.33 -7.90 -11.88
C ILE A 21 -9.86 -8.28 -11.67
N LEU A 22 -9.49 -8.77 -10.48
CA LEU A 22 -8.11 -9.18 -10.20
C LEU A 22 -7.67 -10.36 -11.10
N LEU A 23 -8.53 -11.33 -11.34
CA LEU A 23 -8.26 -12.44 -12.28
C LEU A 23 -8.09 -11.93 -13.71
N LEU A 24 -8.93 -11.00 -14.16
CA LEU A 24 -8.80 -10.38 -15.47
C LEU A 24 -7.44 -9.69 -15.62
N ILE A 25 -7.05 -8.90 -14.61
CA ILE A 25 -5.73 -8.23 -14.59
C ILE A 25 -4.61 -9.27 -14.71
N THR A 26 -4.69 -10.39 -13.98
CA THR A 26 -3.66 -11.44 -14.03
C THR A 26 -3.53 -12.06 -15.43
N ILE A 27 -4.65 -12.35 -16.09
CA ILE A 27 -4.62 -12.92 -17.45
C ILE A 27 -3.91 -11.97 -18.41
N VAL A 28 -4.27 -10.68 -18.38
CA VAL A 28 -3.67 -9.67 -19.26
C VAL A 28 -2.20 -9.41 -18.90
N SER A 29 -1.84 -9.48 -17.61
CA SER A 29 -0.46 -9.30 -17.12
C SER A 29 0.54 -10.34 -17.66
N ASN A 30 0.05 -11.50 -18.07
CA ASN A 30 0.89 -12.56 -18.68
C ASN A 30 1.09 -12.41 -20.18
N LEU A 31 0.38 -11.46 -20.82
CA LEU A 31 0.47 -11.26 -22.26
C LEU A 31 1.48 -10.14 -22.57
N PRO A 32 2.65 -10.46 -23.16
CA PRO A 32 3.62 -9.44 -23.53
C PRO A 32 3.08 -8.55 -24.66
N ILE A 33 3.57 -7.31 -24.72
CA ILE A 33 3.25 -6.38 -25.83
C ILE A 33 3.76 -6.99 -27.15
N LEU A 34 3.01 -6.82 -28.22
CA LEU A 34 3.32 -7.37 -29.56
C LEU A 34 4.67 -6.91 -30.13
N SER A 35 5.22 -5.82 -29.63
CA SER A 35 6.52 -5.27 -30.04
C SER A 35 7.71 -5.91 -29.34
N ILE A 36 7.50 -6.83 -28.39
CA ILE A 36 8.54 -7.46 -27.57
C ILE A 36 8.95 -8.81 -28.20
N ASP A 37 10.26 -9.01 -28.35
CA ASP A 37 10.80 -10.30 -28.78
C ASP A 37 10.91 -11.26 -27.59
N ARG A 38 10.06 -12.30 -27.60
CA ARG A 38 10.00 -13.30 -26.52
C ARG A 38 11.28 -14.11 -26.37
N SER A 39 12.09 -14.25 -27.42
CA SER A 39 13.35 -15.01 -27.37
C SER A 39 14.41 -14.32 -26.52
N TYR A 40 14.39 -12.99 -26.48
CA TYR A 40 15.31 -12.19 -25.66
C TYR A 40 14.77 -11.93 -24.24
N LEU A 41 13.49 -12.12 -24.00
CA LEU A 41 12.85 -11.82 -22.69
C LEU A 41 13.48 -12.66 -21.56
N SER A 42 13.76 -13.94 -21.78
CA SER A 42 14.39 -14.82 -20.77
C SER A 42 15.82 -14.39 -20.42
N ASN A 43 16.58 -13.94 -21.40
CA ASN A 43 17.95 -13.44 -21.20
C ASN A 43 17.94 -12.09 -20.47
N TRP A 44 16.97 -11.23 -20.79
CA TRP A 44 16.80 -9.93 -20.12
C TRP A 44 16.43 -10.10 -18.64
N MET A 45 15.53 -11.04 -18.32
CA MET A 45 15.16 -11.35 -16.92
C MET A 45 16.30 -11.91 -16.08
N SER A 46 17.28 -12.59 -16.71
CA SER A 46 18.46 -13.14 -16.02
C SER A 46 19.60 -12.14 -15.90
N GLY A 47 19.53 -10.99 -16.57
CA GLY A 47 20.58 -9.99 -16.59
C GLY A 47 20.66 -9.15 -15.32
N SER A 48 21.87 -8.67 -14.98
CA SER A 48 22.10 -7.72 -13.87
C SER A 48 21.29 -6.42 -14.03
N ILE A 49 20.94 -6.08 -15.25
CA ILE A 49 20.15 -4.93 -15.62
C ILE A 49 18.72 -5.03 -15.08
N PHE A 50 18.12 -6.22 -15.11
CA PHE A 50 16.78 -6.46 -14.57
C PHE A 50 16.70 -6.19 -13.07
N ASN A 51 17.74 -6.57 -12.33
CA ASN A 51 17.84 -6.31 -10.88
C ASN A 51 17.84 -4.82 -10.54
N SER A 52 18.29 -3.97 -11.45
CA SER A 52 18.29 -2.52 -11.26
C SER A 52 16.89 -1.88 -11.38
N PHE A 53 15.91 -2.61 -11.91
CA PHE A 53 14.50 -2.22 -11.95
C PHE A 53 13.66 -2.91 -10.87
N TYR A 54 14.31 -3.34 -9.78
CA TYR A 54 13.67 -4.04 -8.69
C TYR A 54 12.40 -3.34 -8.17
N LEU A 55 12.42 -2.02 -8.03
CA LEU A 55 11.24 -1.26 -7.55
C LEU A 55 10.09 -1.26 -8.57
N PHE A 56 10.39 -1.25 -9.88
CA PHE A 56 9.37 -1.42 -10.92
C PHE A 56 8.80 -2.83 -10.92
N GLN A 57 9.66 -3.83 -10.75
CA GLN A 57 9.24 -5.22 -10.62
C GLN A 57 8.33 -5.40 -9.39
N LEU A 58 8.66 -4.75 -8.27
CA LEU A 58 7.88 -4.79 -7.05
C LEU A 58 6.46 -4.22 -7.24
N MET A 59 6.32 -3.13 -7.98
CA MET A 59 5.01 -2.48 -8.23
C MET A 59 4.26 -3.09 -9.41
N GLY A 60 4.96 -3.51 -10.46
CA GLY A 60 4.41 -4.13 -11.65
C GLY A 60 4.27 -5.66 -11.55
N GLY A 61 5.04 -6.30 -10.66
CA GLY A 61 5.03 -7.76 -10.48
C GLY A 61 5.33 -8.51 -11.77
N ASN A 62 4.56 -9.54 -12.05
CA ASN A 62 4.70 -10.32 -13.26
C ASN A 62 4.40 -9.52 -14.55
N SER A 63 3.60 -8.45 -14.47
CA SER A 63 3.32 -7.57 -15.61
C SER A 63 4.57 -6.88 -16.12
N PHE A 64 5.48 -6.48 -15.22
CA PHE A 64 6.76 -5.90 -15.56
C PHE A 64 7.71 -6.97 -16.13
N SER A 65 7.81 -8.12 -15.49
CA SER A 65 8.68 -9.22 -15.91
C SER A 65 8.31 -9.76 -17.29
N SER A 66 7.03 -9.84 -17.61
CA SER A 66 6.53 -10.26 -18.94
C SER A 66 6.46 -9.14 -19.96
N MET A 67 6.82 -7.89 -19.58
CA MET A 67 6.66 -6.70 -20.42
C MET A 67 5.27 -6.61 -21.05
N SER A 68 4.25 -6.78 -20.20
CA SER A 68 2.85 -6.71 -20.63
C SER A 68 2.39 -5.26 -20.80
N ILE A 69 1.18 -5.09 -21.31
CA ILE A 69 0.52 -3.78 -21.42
C ILE A 69 0.46 -3.10 -20.03
N PHE A 70 0.38 -3.87 -18.95
CA PHE A 70 0.34 -3.41 -17.57
C PHE A 70 1.73 -3.23 -16.92
N ALA A 71 2.83 -3.18 -17.70
CA ALA A 71 4.19 -3.15 -17.17
C ALA A 71 4.48 -1.97 -16.24
N LEU A 72 3.91 -0.78 -16.48
CA LEU A 72 4.01 0.37 -15.58
C LEU A 72 3.17 0.22 -14.31
N GLY A 73 2.20 -0.69 -14.31
CA GLY A 73 1.31 -0.89 -13.17
C GLY A 73 0.50 0.35 -12.81
N VAL A 74 0.30 0.55 -11.51
CA VAL A 74 -0.37 1.72 -10.91
C VAL A 74 0.63 2.77 -10.40
N SER A 75 1.94 2.60 -10.70
CA SER A 75 3.03 3.47 -10.25
C SER A 75 2.79 4.95 -10.57
N PRO A 76 2.40 5.36 -11.81
CA PRO A 76 2.20 6.77 -12.13
C PRO A 76 1.09 7.42 -11.27
N TYR A 77 0.04 6.66 -10.96
CA TYR A 77 -1.05 7.15 -10.11
C TYR A 77 -0.60 7.32 -8.65
N ILE A 78 0.17 6.37 -8.12
CA ILE A 78 0.73 6.46 -6.76
C ILE A 78 1.66 7.67 -6.67
N SER A 79 2.56 7.85 -7.65
CA SER A 79 3.46 9.00 -7.73
C SER A 79 2.69 10.33 -7.75
N ALA A 80 1.64 10.42 -8.55
CA ALA A 80 0.78 11.61 -8.63
C ALA A 80 0.08 11.91 -7.30
N SER A 81 -0.45 10.87 -6.65
CA SER A 81 -1.10 11.00 -5.34
C SER A 81 -0.14 11.52 -4.27
N ILE A 82 1.12 11.04 -4.28
CA ILE A 82 2.17 11.52 -3.38
C ILE A 82 2.48 13.00 -3.63
N ILE A 83 2.69 13.37 -4.90
CA ILE A 83 3.01 14.75 -5.28
C ILE A 83 1.90 15.71 -4.83
N LEU A 84 0.64 15.34 -5.03
CA LEU A 84 -0.48 16.17 -4.61
C LEU A 84 -0.64 16.25 -3.10
N GLN A 85 -0.42 15.17 -2.36
CA GLN A 85 -0.44 15.18 -0.90
C GLN A 85 0.69 16.04 -0.32
N LEU A 86 1.88 16.01 -0.92
CA LEU A 86 2.96 16.94 -0.56
C LEU A 86 2.62 18.37 -0.92
N ALA A 87 1.99 18.61 -2.08
CA ALA A 87 1.56 19.92 -2.50
C ALA A 87 0.50 20.54 -1.56
N GLU A 88 -0.38 19.73 -0.94
CA GLU A 88 -1.34 20.21 0.08
C GLU A 88 -0.66 20.87 1.28
N VAL A 89 0.52 20.39 1.67
CA VAL A 89 1.26 20.96 2.81
C VAL A 89 1.97 22.26 2.41
N VAL A 90 2.50 22.30 1.19
CA VAL A 90 3.18 23.51 0.67
C VAL A 90 2.18 24.60 0.28
N PHE A 91 1.04 24.21 -0.26
CA PHE A 91 -0.01 25.09 -0.74
C PHE A 91 -1.33 24.86 0.00
N PRO A 92 -1.61 25.55 1.12
CA PRO A 92 -2.83 25.35 1.92
C PRO A 92 -4.14 25.50 1.14
N LYS A 93 -4.15 26.27 0.06
CA LYS A 93 -5.30 26.42 -0.84
C LYS A 93 -5.76 25.11 -1.48
N ILE A 94 -4.84 24.16 -1.71
CA ILE A 94 -5.19 22.84 -2.25
C ILE A 94 -5.99 22.06 -1.22
N LYS A 95 -5.59 22.17 0.05
CA LYS A 95 -6.29 21.54 1.17
C LYS A 95 -7.67 22.13 1.36
N GLU A 96 -7.79 23.47 1.38
CA GLU A 96 -9.06 24.19 1.48
C GLU A 96 -10.02 23.77 0.36
N ASN A 97 -9.54 23.76 -0.90
CA ASN A 97 -10.33 23.31 -2.03
C ASN A 97 -10.79 21.86 -1.90
N ARG A 98 -9.95 20.95 -1.39
CA ARG A 98 -10.32 19.53 -1.17
C ARG A 98 -11.40 19.37 -0.10
N GLU A 99 -11.37 20.20 0.93
CA GLU A 99 -12.32 20.18 2.04
C GLU A 99 -13.68 20.80 1.68
N ASP A 100 -13.81 21.46 0.51
CA ASP A 100 -15.04 22.07 0.01
C ASP A 100 -16.05 21.02 -0.51
N GLY A 101 -16.49 20.18 0.39
CA GLY A 101 -17.55 19.20 0.18
C GLY A 101 -17.25 18.16 -0.93
N LYS A 102 -18.29 17.81 -1.70
CA LYS A 102 -18.18 16.83 -2.79
C LYS A 102 -17.44 17.39 -3.99
N THR A 103 -17.71 18.62 -4.35
CA THR A 103 -17.10 19.29 -5.52
C THR A 103 -15.60 19.42 -5.37
N GLY A 104 -15.12 19.74 -4.16
CA GLY A 104 -13.69 19.82 -3.87
C GLY A 104 -12.98 18.49 -3.95
N LYS A 105 -13.62 17.41 -3.48
CA LYS A 105 -13.08 16.04 -3.61
C LYS A 105 -13.00 15.60 -5.06
N ASP A 106 -14.04 15.85 -5.86
CA ASP A 106 -14.07 15.51 -7.28
C ASP A 106 -13.00 16.31 -8.06
N TRP A 107 -12.80 17.59 -7.73
CA TRP A 107 -11.73 18.42 -8.30
C TRP A 107 -10.35 17.84 -7.97
N TYR A 108 -10.09 17.52 -6.71
CA TYR A 108 -8.80 16.95 -6.28
C TYR A 108 -8.50 15.63 -6.97
N GLU A 109 -9.50 14.76 -7.12
CA GLU A 109 -9.39 13.49 -7.83
C GLU A 109 -9.07 13.71 -9.31
N ASN A 110 -9.72 14.66 -9.98
CA ASN A 110 -9.45 15.00 -11.38
C ASN A 110 -8.04 15.56 -11.59
N VAL A 111 -7.55 16.41 -10.67
CA VAL A 111 -6.16 16.92 -10.71
C VAL A 111 -5.18 15.76 -10.51
N THR A 112 -5.48 14.82 -9.61
CA THR A 112 -4.66 13.61 -9.42
C THR A 112 -4.56 12.79 -10.72
N TYR A 113 -5.66 12.60 -11.44
CA TYR A 113 -5.64 11.90 -12.73
C TYR A 113 -4.84 12.62 -13.80
N LEU A 114 -4.94 13.95 -13.85
CA LEU A 114 -4.17 14.74 -14.81
C LEU A 114 -2.67 14.62 -14.55
N VAL A 115 -2.23 14.77 -13.29
CA VAL A 115 -0.83 14.60 -12.91
C VAL A 115 -0.37 13.16 -13.16
N ALA A 116 -1.22 12.16 -12.83
CA ALA A 116 -0.93 10.75 -13.08
C ALA A 116 -0.75 10.47 -14.58
N PHE A 117 -1.56 11.07 -15.44
CA PHE A 117 -1.42 10.94 -16.89
C PHE A 117 -0.09 11.52 -17.40
N ILE A 118 0.30 12.73 -16.93
CA ILE A 118 1.59 13.35 -17.29
C ILE A 118 2.75 12.45 -16.86
N LEU A 119 2.73 11.96 -15.63
CA LEU A 119 3.76 11.04 -15.12
C LEU A 119 3.78 9.72 -15.90
N CYS A 120 2.61 9.18 -16.24
CA CYS A 120 2.49 7.97 -17.02
C CYS A 120 3.18 8.11 -18.40
N VAL A 121 3.00 9.26 -19.07
CA VAL A 121 3.66 9.54 -20.34
C VAL A 121 5.18 9.61 -20.16
N ILE A 122 5.66 10.29 -19.12
CA ILE A 122 7.09 10.41 -18.83
C ILE A 122 7.69 9.04 -18.52
N GLU A 123 7.07 8.26 -17.65
CA GLU A 123 7.52 6.91 -17.29
C GLU A 123 7.51 5.96 -18.49
N ALA A 124 6.46 6.01 -19.35
CA ALA A 124 6.35 5.19 -20.54
C ALA A 124 7.46 5.52 -21.56
N ILE A 125 7.72 6.79 -21.83
CA ILE A 125 8.78 7.23 -22.74
C ILE A 125 10.15 6.78 -22.21
N SER A 126 10.44 7.03 -20.94
CA SER A 126 11.71 6.69 -20.31
C SER A 126 11.95 5.17 -20.34
N MET A 127 10.92 4.40 -19.98
CA MET A 127 11.00 2.93 -19.98
C MET A 127 11.16 2.36 -21.37
N THR A 128 10.41 2.86 -22.34
CA THR A 128 10.49 2.41 -23.74
C THR A 128 11.84 2.78 -24.36
N ALA A 129 12.37 3.98 -24.09
CA ALA A 129 13.69 4.42 -24.54
C ALA A 129 14.80 3.50 -24.00
N TYR A 130 14.68 3.12 -22.73
CA TYR A 130 15.62 2.19 -22.11
C TYR A 130 15.53 0.78 -22.73
N VAL A 131 14.33 0.21 -22.81
CA VAL A 131 14.10 -1.13 -23.38
C VAL A 131 14.54 -1.21 -24.84
N SER A 132 14.43 -0.11 -25.60
CA SER A 132 14.91 -0.06 -26.98
C SER A 132 16.43 -0.22 -27.11
N LYS A 133 17.20 0.24 -26.11
CA LYS A 133 18.67 0.08 -26.06
C LYS A 133 19.09 -1.36 -25.73
N THR A 134 18.25 -2.15 -25.06
CA THR A 134 18.58 -3.53 -24.65
C THR A 134 18.34 -4.57 -25.75
N GLY A 135 17.80 -4.17 -26.89
CA GLY A 135 17.49 -5.09 -28.00
C GLY A 135 16.26 -5.97 -27.80
N LEU A 136 15.47 -5.70 -26.76
CA LEU A 136 14.25 -6.43 -26.43
C LEU A 136 13.08 -6.12 -27.39
N LEU A 137 13.14 -4.96 -28.05
CA LEU A 137 12.15 -4.52 -29.04
C LEU A 137 12.55 -4.96 -30.43
N TYR A 138 11.56 -5.34 -31.24
CA TYR A 138 11.77 -5.50 -32.67
C TYR A 138 12.31 -4.19 -33.29
N LYS A 139 13.19 -4.31 -34.28
CA LYS A 139 13.82 -3.14 -34.93
C LYS A 139 12.77 -2.34 -35.71
N GLY A 140 12.64 -1.06 -35.38
CA GLY A 140 11.78 -0.11 -36.10
C GLY A 140 11.18 0.94 -35.18
N LYS A 141 11.13 2.21 -35.61
CA LYS A 141 10.56 3.33 -34.83
C LYS A 141 9.07 3.10 -34.48
N GLY A 142 8.32 2.40 -35.32
CA GLY A 142 6.91 2.07 -35.07
C GLY A 142 6.71 1.19 -33.84
N TYR A 143 7.61 0.25 -33.56
CA TYR A 143 7.54 -0.62 -32.38
C TYR A 143 7.81 0.13 -31.08
N ILE A 144 8.66 1.15 -31.11
CA ILE A 144 8.93 2.04 -29.97
C ILE A 144 7.65 2.80 -29.60
N VAL A 145 7.00 3.40 -30.60
CA VAL A 145 5.73 4.14 -30.38
C VAL A 145 4.63 3.18 -29.90
N LEU A 146 4.53 2.00 -30.52
CA LEU A 146 3.53 0.99 -30.11
C LEU A 146 3.72 0.57 -28.65
N THR A 147 4.93 0.32 -28.20
CA THR A 147 5.24 -0.04 -26.80
C THR A 147 4.85 1.09 -25.86
N CYS A 148 5.25 2.32 -26.16
CA CYS A 148 4.97 3.48 -25.33
C CYS A 148 3.45 3.69 -25.17
N VAL A 149 2.71 3.71 -26.27
CA VAL A 149 1.24 3.88 -26.28
C VAL A 149 0.55 2.73 -25.56
N SER A 150 0.99 1.49 -25.76
CA SER A 150 0.43 0.32 -25.07
C SER A 150 0.59 0.40 -23.56
N MET A 151 1.76 0.84 -23.06
CA MET A 151 2.01 1.02 -21.63
C MET A 151 1.15 2.13 -21.02
N ILE A 152 0.96 3.24 -21.73
CA ILE A 152 0.11 4.35 -21.29
C ILE A 152 -1.35 3.88 -21.17
N ILE A 153 -1.87 3.25 -22.20
CA ILE A 153 -3.25 2.72 -22.21
C ILE A 153 -3.43 1.70 -21.08
N GLY A 154 -2.46 0.81 -20.89
CA GLY A 154 -2.52 -0.21 -19.85
C GLY A 154 -2.57 0.39 -18.44
N SER A 155 -1.76 1.39 -18.14
CA SER A 155 -1.78 2.08 -16.83
C SER A 155 -3.12 2.78 -16.59
N ILE A 156 -3.68 3.47 -17.59
CA ILE A 156 -5.00 4.12 -17.48
C ILE A 156 -6.09 3.08 -17.19
N ILE A 157 -6.07 1.94 -17.90
CA ILE A 157 -7.04 0.86 -17.66
C ILE A 157 -6.92 0.31 -16.24
N LEU A 158 -5.70 0.10 -15.72
CA LEU A 158 -5.48 -0.38 -14.35
C LEU A 158 -6.03 0.59 -13.31
N VAL A 159 -5.80 1.89 -13.48
CA VAL A 159 -6.32 2.92 -12.57
C VAL A 159 -7.86 2.96 -12.63
N ALA A 160 -8.45 2.86 -13.82
CA ALA A 160 -9.90 2.79 -13.98
C ALA A 160 -10.49 1.55 -13.32
N LEU A 161 -9.87 0.36 -13.48
CA LEU A 161 -10.28 -0.88 -12.81
C LEU A 161 -10.14 -0.76 -11.28
N GLY A 162 -9.07 -0.12 -10.79
CA GLY A 162 -8.90 0.18 -9.37
C GLY A 162 -10.06 1.02 -8.81
N LYS A 163 -10.49 2.04 -9.55
CA LYS A 163 -11.65 2.87 -9.17
C LYS A 163 -12.99 2.12 -9.22
N VAL A 164 -13.14 1.19 -10.13
CA VAL A 164 -14.33 0.30 -10.15
C VAL A 164 -14.36 -0.57 -8.90
N ILE A 165 -13.22 -1.13 -8.48
CA ILE A 165 -13.13 -1.90 -7.23
C ILE A 165 -13.45 -1.01 -6.02
N GLU A 166 -12.91 0.21 -5.94
CA GLU A 166 -13.14 1.14 -4.84
C GLU A 166 -14.62 1.53 -4.70
N LYS A 167 -15.31 1.78 -5.83
CA LYS A 167 -16.73 2.18 -5.84
C LYS A 167 -17.71 1.02 -5.69
N LYS A 168 -17.42 -0.15 -6.26
CA LYS A 168 -18.36 -1.28 -6.36
C LYS A 168 -17.87 -2.56 -5.71
N GLY A 169 -16.59 -2.65 -5.37
CA GLY A 169 -15.95 -3.80 -4.74
C GLY A 169 -15.76 -3.61 -3.23
N ILE A 170 -14.68 -4.18 -2.70
CA ILE A 170 -14.29 -4.11 -1.29
C ILE A 170 -12.88 -3.54 -1.15
N GLY A 171 -12.74 -2.58 -0.24
CA GLY A 171 -11.44 -1.99 0.09
C GLY A 171 -10.91 -1.01 -0.95
N ASN A 172 -9.63 -0.64 -0.83
CA ASN A 172 -8.95 0.26 -1.75
C ASN A 172 -8.50 -0.51 -3.01
N GLY A 173 -9.10 -0.21 -4.17
CA GLY A 173 -8.84 -0.92 -5.40
C GLY A 173 -7.40 -0.80 -5.90
N ILE A 174 -6.77 0.37 -5.76
CA ILE A 174 -5.37 0.60 -6.16
C ILE A 174 -4.42 -0.25 -5.30
N SER A 175 -4.63 -0.26 -3.98
CA SER A 175 -3.83 -1.08 -3.05
C SER A 175 -4.00 -2.57 -3.33
N LEU A 176 -5.23 -3.02 -3.65
CA LEU A 176 -5.50 -4.42 -4.00
C LEU A 176 -4.81 -4.84 -5.31
N ILE A 177 -4.82 -3.99 -6.33
CA ILE A 177 -4.10 -4.25 -7.59
C ILE A 177 -2.60 -4.34 -7.33
N LEU A 178 -2.04 -3.41 -6.53
CA LEU A 178 -0.63 -3.44 -6.14
C LEU A 178 -0.27 -4.74 -5.41
N MET A 179 -1.05 -5.11 -4.39
CA MET A 179 -0.86 -6.37 -3.66
C MET A 179 -0.89 -7.58 -4.61
N PHE A 180 -1.83 -7.60 -5.52
CA PHE A 180 -2.02 -8.71 -6.44
C PHE A 180 -0.89 -8.81 -7.46
N ASN A 181 -0.39 -7.67 -7.96
CA ASN A 181 0.80 -7.62 -8.81
C ASN A 181 2.02 -8.19 -8.08
N ILE A 182 2.23 -7.81 -6.82
CA ILE A 182 3.31 -8.36 -5.98
C ILE A 182 3.18 -9.88 -5.85
N LEU A 183 1.97 -10.37 -5.51
CA LEU A 183 1.72 -11.81 -5.38
C LEU A 183 1.91 -12.58 -6.69
N SER A 184 1.62 -11.97 -7.84
CA SER A 184 1.82 -12.59 -9.15
C SER A 184 3.30 -12.80 -9.50
N GLY A 185 4.21 -12.02 -8.93
CA GLY A 185 5.66 -12.21 -9.04
C GLY A 185 6.23 -13.37 -8.22
N PHE A 186 5.51 -13.79 -7.18
CA PHE A 186 5.95 -14.82 -6.23
C PHE A 186 6.43 -16.15 -6.86
N PRO A 187 5.71 -16.75 -7.84
CA PRO A 187 6.18 -17.99 -8.46
C PRO A 187 7.53 -17.83 -9.18
N THR A 188 7.76 -16.68 -9.79
CA THR A 188 9.03 -16.37 -10.48
C THR A 188 10.17 -16.27 -9.47
N ASP A 189 9.94 -15.66 -8.33
CA ASP A 189 10.92 -15.54 -7.25
C ASP A 189 11.30 -16.89 -6.66
N VAL A 190 10.31 -17.75 -6.38
CA VAL A 190 10.55 -19.11 -5.92
C VAL A 190 11.38 -19.90 -6.94
N ARG A 191 11.09 -19.76 -8.24
CA ARG A 191 11.86 -20.39 -9.31
C ARG A 191 13.30 -19.87 -9.32
N ASN A 192 13.51 -18.57 -9.15
CA ASN A 192 14.85 -17.96 -9.13
C ASN A 192 15.67 -18.46 -7.92
N ILE A 193 15.08 -18.58 -6.75
CA ILE A 193 15.71 -19.18 -5.56
C ILE A 193 16.09 -20.64 -5.84
N TYR A 194 15.19 -21.41 -6.44
CA TYR A 194 15.47 -22.79 -6.81
C TYR A 194 16.66 -22.91 -7.75
N LEU A 195 16.72 -22.10 -8.80
CA LEU A 195 17.80 -22.15 -9.81
C LEU A 195 19.15 -21.67 -9.27
N SER A 196 19.15 -20.65 -8.40
CA SER A 196 20.40 -20.03 -7.90
C SER A 196 20.98 -20.76 -6.69
N HIS A 197 20.15 -21.28 -5.79
CA HIS A 197 20.61 -21.77 -4.49
C HIS A 197 20.30 -23.25 -4.21
N ILE A 198 19.41 -23.87 -4.97
CA ILE A 198 18.98 -25.26 -4.75
C ILE A 198 19.58 -26.19 -5.82
N ARG A 199 19.52 -25.76 -7.07
CA ARG A 199 20.00 -26.59 -8.19
C ARG A 199 21.50 -26.91 -8.05
N ASN A 200 21.86 -28.20 -8.12
CA ASN A 200 23.24 -28.71 -8.07
C ASN A 200 23.99 -28.46 -6.74
N LYS A 201 23.27 -28.29 -5.62
CA LYS A 201 23.86 -28.16 -4.28
C LYS A 201 23.63 -29.43 -3.47
N SER A 202 24.42 -29.59 -2.38
CA SER A 202 24.27 -30.76 -1.47
C SER A 202 22.91 -30.69 -0.75
N ALA A 203 22.37 -31.86 -0.39
CA ALA A 203 21.09 -31.95 0.33
C ALA A 203 21.06 -31.12 1.62
N LEU A 204 22.17 -31.08 2.35
CA LEU A 204 22.29 -30.30 3.58
C LEU A 204 22.21 -28.79 3.31
N HIS A 205 22.85 -28.30 2.25
CA HIS A 205 22.78 -26.90 1.85
C HIS A 205 21.35 -26.51 1.43
N ILE A 206 20.67 -27.38 0.67
CA ILE A 206 19.27 -27.17 0.25
C ILE A 206 18.36 -27.04 1.47
N THR A 207 18.45 -28.02 2.39
CA THR A 207 17.61 -28.03 3.59
C THR A 207 17.82 -26.79 4.45
N LEU A 208 19.09 -26.39 4.67
CA LEU A 208 19.43 -25.18 5.44
C LEU A 208 18.88 -23.92 4.79
N THR A 209 19.07 -23.75 3.47
CA THR A 209 18.58 -22.58 2.73
C THR A 209 17.06 -22.47 2.81
N VAL A 210 16.32 -23.57 2.62
CA VAL A 210 14.86 -23.57 2.70
C VAL A 210 14.38 -23.24 4.10
N ILE A 211 14.96 -23.85 5.14
CA ILE A 211 14.57 -23.60 6.53
C ILE A 211 14.83 -22.14 6.91
N ILE A 212 16.00 -21.61 6.58
CA ILE A 212 16.35 -20.20 6.90
C ILE A 212 15.41 -19.24 6.17
N THR A 213 15.17 -19.45 4.88
CA THR A 213 14.28 -18.57 4.09
C THR A 213 12.86 -18.57 4.64
N VAL A 214 12.30 -19.74 4.94
CA VAL A 214 10.96 -19.86 5.52
C VAL A 214 10.91 -19.24 6.92
N ALA A 215 11.91 -19.47 7.76
CA ALA A 215 11.98 -18.86 9.10
C ALA A 215 12.00 -17.34 9.05
N ILE A 216 12.77 -16.74 8.13
CA ILE A 216 12.83 -15.28 7.93
C ILE A 216 11.46 -14.74 7.50
N ILE A 217 10.82 -15.36 6.50
CA ILE A 217 9.50 -14.96 6.01
C ILE A 217 8.46 -14.99 7.13
N VAL A 218 8.43 -16.08 7.90
CA VAL A 218 7.48 -16.23 9.02
C VAL A 218 7.75 -15.20 10.12
N ALA A 219 9.02 -15.00 10.49
CA ALA A 219 9.40 -14.02 11.51
C ALA A 219 8.98 -12.60 11.09
N MET A 220 9.23 -12.23 9.83
CA MET A 220 8.81 -10.95 9.27
C MET A 220 7.28 -10.80 9.24
N TYR A 221 6.57 -11.83 8.81
CA TYR A 221 5.11 -11.82 8.78
C TYR A 221 4.53 -11.55 10.17
N ILE A 222 5.03 -12.24 11.20
CA ILE A 222 4.63 -12.03 12.59
C ILE A 222 4.94 -10.60 13.05
N ALA A 223 6.14 -10.10 12.76
CA ALA A 223 6.57 -8.77 13.16
C ALA A 223 5.73 -7.66 12.50
N ILE A 224 5.37 -7.82 11.20
CA ILE A 224 4.53 -6.87 10.48
C ILE A 224 3.10 -6.86 11.06
N ILE A 225 2.52 -8.03 11.35
CA ILE A 225 1.19 -8.09 11.97
C ILE A 225 1.21 -7.38 13.33
N TYR A 226 2.25 -7.64 14.13
CA TYR A 226 2.41 -7.01 15.45
C TYR A 226 2.49 -5.49 15.33
N LEU A 227 3.28 -4.99 14.37
CA LEU A 227 3.43 -3.55 14.10
C LEU A 227 2.09 -2.90 13.72
N GLN A 228 1.27 -3.57 12.89
CA GLN A 228 0.04 -2.98 12.36
C GLN A 228 -1.18 -3.13 13.28
N ASP A 229 -1.17 -4.12 14.16
CA ASP A 229 -2.30 -4.40 15.05
C ASP A 229 -2.11 -3.85 16.47
N THR A 230 -0.87 -3.48 16.83
CA THR A 230 -0.55 -2.89 18.14
C THR A 230 -1.14 -1.50 18.26
N GLU A 231 -1.97 -1.31 19.30
CA GLU A 231 -2.60 -0.03 19.61
C GLU A 231 -2.44 0.33 21.09
N LYS A 232 -2.20 1.61 21.36
CA LYS A 232 -2.26 2.17 22.71
C LYS A 232 -3.66 2.71 22.96
N ARG A 233 -4.36 2.13 23.93
CA ARG A 233 -5.71 2.52 24.30
C ARG A 233 -5.67 3.61 25.39
N ILE A 234 -6.06 4.83 25.03
CA ILE A 234 -6.20 5.94 25.98
C ILE A 234 -7.62 5.92 26.55
N LYS A 235 -7.76 5.72 27.86
CA LYS A 235 -9.06 5.67 28.54
C LYS A 235 -9.70 7.06 28.55
N VAL A 236 -10.95 7.14 28.13
CA VAL A 236 -11.78 8.35 28.17
C VAL A 236 -12.97 8.10 29.06
N SER A 237 -13.22 9.02 29.99
CA SER A 237 -14.39 9.01 30.86
C SER A 237 -15.42 10.02 30.33
N TYR A 238 -16.65 9.61 30.19
CA TYR A 238 -17.78 10.51 29.87
C TYR A 238 -18.62 10.72 31.11
N SER A 239 -19.09 11.95 31.32
CA SER A 239 -20.10 12.21 32.35
C SER A 239 -21.34 11.37 32.07
N GLY A 240 -21.74 10.54 33.02
CA GLY A 240 -22.91 9.68 32.87
C GLY A 240 -24.17 10.49 32.58
N LYS A 241 -24.85 10.23 31.46
CA LYS A 241 -26.18 10.75 31.20
C LYS A 241 -27.17 9.93 32.03
N MET A 242 -27.89 10.58 32.93
CA MET A 242 -29.11 10.00 33.55
C MET A 242 -30.15 9.89 32.45
N VAL A 243 -30.53 8.68 32.09
CA VAL A 243 -31.72 8.41 31.24
C VAL A 243 -32.75 7.75 32.14
N GLY A 244 -33.68 8.57 32.66
CA GLY A 244 -34.63 8.15 33.67
C GLY A 244 -33.96 7.84 35.02
N ASN A 245 -34.51 6.95 35.82
CA ASN A 245 -33.97 6.59 37.14
C ASN A 245 -32.82 5.56 37.12
N LYS A 246 -32.25 5.28 35.94
CA LYS A 246 -31.11 4.36 35.79
C LYS A 246 -29.90 5.13 35.30
N LEU A 247 -28.83 5.15 36.10
CA LEU A 247 -27.48 5.51 35.67
C LEU A 247 -27.11 4.53 34.56
N GLN A 248 -27.04 5.02 33.35
CA GLN A 248 -26.48 4.25 32.25
C GLN A 248 -25.00 4.09 32.54
N GLN A 249 -24.59 2.89 32.91
CA GLN A 249 -23.24 2.52 33.33
C GLN A 249 -22.27 2.98 32.25
N ASN A 250 -21.29 3.80 32.64
CA ASN A 250 -20.24 4.34 31.78
C ASN A 250 -19.63 3.23 30.94
N GLN A 251 -19.95 3.18 29.65
CA GLN A 251 -19.16 2.41 28.70
C GLN A 251 -17.73 2.97 28.79
N LYS A 252 -16.79 2.12 29.19
CA LYS A 252 -15.36 2.45 29.20
C LYS A 252 -14.94 2.67 27.74
N ASN A 253 -15.07 3.89 27.26
CA ASN A 253 -14.64 4.26 25.91
C ASN A 253 -13.14 4.56 25.96
N TYR A 254 -12.46 4.18 24.93
CA TYR A 254 -11.04 4.47 24.75
C TYR A 254 -10.76 4.99 23.34
N ILE A 255 -9.73 5.80 23.22
CA ILE A 255 -9.19 6.23 21.93
C ILE A 255 -8.06 5.26 21.57
N PRO A 256 -8.19 4.48 20.49
CA PRO A 256 -7.11 3.62 20.01
C PRO A 256 -6.10 4.44 19.22
N LEU A 257 -4.88 4.57 19.71
CA LEU A 257 -3.74 5.11 18.96
C LEU A 257 -2.90 3.94 18.49
N LYS A 258 -2.84 3.68 17.20
CA LYS A 258 -2.03 2.61 16.64
C LYS A 258 -0.56 2.99 16.65
N LEU A 259 0.34 2.00 16.81
CA LEU A 259 1.77 2.18 16.69
C LEU A 259 2.17 2.61 15.28
N ASN A 260 1.52 2.06 14.28
CA ASN A 260 1.66 2.44 12.88
C ASN A 260 0.31 2.93 12.33
N MET A 261 0.04 4.23 12.48
CA MET A 261 -1.19 4.84 11.96
C MET A 261 -1.13 5.05 10.46
N ALA A 262 0.05 5.33 9.92
CA ALA A 262 0.27 5.54 8.50
C ALA A 262 0.22 4.24 7.67
N GLY A 263 0.20 3.07 8.31
CA GLY A 263 0.15 1.79 7.62
C GLY A 263 1.41 1.52 6.80
N VAL A 264 1.22 1.10 5.55
CA VAL A 264 2.31 0.77 4.61
C VAL A 264 2.70 1.95 3.71
N ILE A 265 1.93 3.03 3.75
CA ILE A 265 2.05 4.18 2.83
C ILE A 265 3.45 4.83 2.88
N PRO A 266 4.09 5.06 4.04
CA PRO A 266 5.43 5.65 4.10
C PRO A 266 6.48 4.86 3.32
N VAL A 267 6.40 3.54 3.34
CA VAL A 267 7.34 2.66 2.63
C VAL A 267 7.09 2.72 1.12
N ILE A 268 5.82 2.72 0.71
CA ILE A 268 5.44 2.88 -0.70
C ILE A 268 5.94 4.23 -1.23
N PHE A 269 5.77 5.31 -0.46
CA PHE A 269 6.21 6.65 -0.86
C PHE A 269 7.73 6.75 -1.00
N ALA A 270 8.48 6.22 -0.02
CA ALA A 270 9.93 6.16 -0.10
C ALA A 270 10.40 5.36 -1.34
N ALA A 271 9.80 4.19 -1.58
CA ALA A 271 10.10 3.36 -2.75
C ALA A 271 9.77 4.08 -4.07
N THR A 272 8.65 4.79 -4.15
CA THR A 272 8.25 5.53 -5.35
C THR A 272 9.20 6.67 -5.68
N ILE A 273 9.68 7.41 -4.67
CA ILE A 273 10.70 8.48 -4.89
C ILE A 273 12.00 7.87 -5.42
N PHE A 274 12.47 6.76 -4.84
CA PHE A 274 13.65 6.06 -5.33
C PHE A 274 13.47 5.60 -6.78
N GLN A 275 12.30 5.06 -7.10
CA GLN A 275 11.95 4.65 -8.46
C GLN A 275 11.99 5.81 -9.45
N LEU A 276 11.40 6.96 -9.11
CA LEU A 276 11.38 8.14 -9.96
C LEU A 276 12.80 8.68 -10.20
N ILE A 277 13.62 8.77 -9.15
CA ILE A 277 15.01 9.21 -9.28
C ILE A 277 15.80 8.26 -10.17
N THR A 278 15.68 6.95 -9.95
CA THR A 278 16.35 5.94 -10.78
C THR A 278 15.92 6.03 -12.24
N LEU A 279 14.64 6.25 -12.51
CA LEU A 279 14.11 6.40 -13.86
C LEU A 279 14.68 7.63 -14.58
N ILE A 280 14.70 8.77 -13.89
CA ILE A 280 15.24 10.02 -14.42
C ILE A 280 16.73 9.86 -14.74
N MET A 281 17.50 9.28 -13.81
CA MET A 281 18.96 9.09 -14.01
C MET A 281 19.26 8.17 -15.19
N ARG A 282 18.44 7.13 -15.42
CA ARG A 282 18.59 6.22 -16.56
C ARG A 282 18.16 6.81 -17.89
N ALA A 283 17.33 7.83 -17.91
CA ALA A 283 16.97 8.56 -19.13
C ALA A 283 18.10 9.49 -19.60
N LEU A 284 19.02 9.87 -18.70
CA LEU A 284 20.16 10.71 -18.98
C LEU A 284 21.30 9.91 -19.66
N PRO A 285 22.27 10.58 -20.31
CA PRO A 285 23.47 9.92 -20.84
C PRO A 285 24.28 9.21 -19.76
N ASP A 286 24.85 8.05 -20.11
CA ASP A 286 25.70 7.25 -19.21
C ASP A 286 27.00 7.98 -18.88
N ASN A 287 27.05 8.60 -17.70
CA ASN A 287 28.22 9.26 -17.14
C ASN A 287 28.53 8.66 -15.75
N ASN A 288 29.75 8.85 -15.26
CA ASN A 288 30.16 8.37 -13.93
C ASN A 288 29.23 8.90 -12.83
N ILE A 289 28.74 10.12 -12.97
CA ILE A 289 27.81 10.74 -12.00
C ILE A 289 26.41 10.07 -12.05
N THR A 290 25.86 9.88 -13.26
CA THR A 290 24.56 9.23 -13.41
C THR A 290 24.57 7.78 -12.93
N ASN A 291 25.66 7.05 -13.22
CA ASN A 291 25.85 5.67 -12.76
C ASN A 291 26.02 5.60 -11.23
N PHE A 292 26.78 6.53 -10.63
CA PHE A 292 26.93 6.62 -9.18
C PHE A 292 25.58 6.89 -8.48
N ILE A 293 24.84 7.87 -8.96
CA ILE A 293 23.51 8.21 -8.40
C ILE A 293 22.54 7.01 -8.58
N THR A 294 22.51 6.41 -9.76
CA THR A 294 21.65 5.24 -10.01
C THR A 294 21.97 4.10 -9.05
N SER A 295 23.25 3.81 -8.81
CA SER A 295 23.67 2.76 -7.88
C SER A 295 23.33 3.10 -6.43
N MET A 296 23.43 4.36 -6.04
CA MET A 296 23.04 4.84 -4.71
C MET A 296 21.53 4.67 -4.46
N PHE A 297 20.67 4.86 -5.48
CA PHE A 297 19.22 4.70 -5.37
C PHE A 297 18.73 3.29 -5.76
N THR A 298 19.64 2.35 -6.06
CA THR A 298 19.30 0.95 -6.35
C THR A 298 19.59 0.08 -5.13
N THR A 299 18.55 -0.57 -4.59
CA THR A 299 18.63 -1.34 -3.34
C THR A 299 19.61 -2.51 -3.38
N SER A 300 19.84 -3.11 -4.55
CA SER A 300 20.78 -4.22 -4.73
C SER A 300 22.25 -3.81 -4.61
N SER A 301 22.57 -2.52 -4.72
CA SER A 301 23.96 -2.01 -4.67
C SER A 301 24.37 -1.54 -3.28
N TRP A 302 23.45 -1.46 -2.31
CA TRP A 302 23.72 -0.82 -1.02
C TRP A 302 24.75 -1.53 -0.12
N PHE A 303 24.85 -2.84 -0.26
CA PHE A 303 25.79 -3.66 0.51
C PHE A 303 26.90 -4.24 -0.37
N ASP A 304 27.30 -3.50 -1.43
CA ASP A 304 28.48 -3.85 -2.21
C ASP A 304 29.77 -3.54 -1.42
N ILE A 305 30.51 -4.58 -1.07
CA ILE A 305 31.75 -4.48 -0.29
C ILE A 305 32.81 -3.64 -1.04
N HIS A 306 32.77 -3.61 -2.39
CA HIS A 306 33.73 -2.88 -3.21
C HIS A 306 33.43 -1.36 -3.28
N ASN A 307 32.17 -0.96 -3.01
CA ASN A 307 31.73 0.43 -3.13
C ASN A 307 30.86 0.86 -1.92
N PRO A 308 31.46 1.06 -0.73
CA PRO A 308 30.70 1.37 0.48
C PRO A 308 29.95 2.72 0.41
N ALA A 309 30.31 3.60 -0.55
CA ALA A 309 29.63 4.87 -0.75
C ALA A 309 28.13 4.71 -1.11
N TYR A 310 27.73 3.58 -1.71
CA TYR A 310 26.32 3.31 -2.04
C TYR A 310 25.44 3.09 -0.80
N THR A 311 26.03 2.77 0.35
CA THR A 311 25.32 2.63 1.65
C THR A 311 24.65 3.95 2.09
N ILE A 312 25.07 5.10 1.55
CA ILE A 312 24.39 6.39 1.78
C ILE A 312 22.92 6.31 1.34
N GLY A 313 22.60 5.52 0.30
CA GLY A 313 21.23 5.28 -0.13
C GLY A 313 20.35 4.67 0.96
N VAL A 314 20.87 3.79 1.80
CA VAL A 314 20.17 3.22 2.97
C VAL A 314 19.75 4.31 3.93
N VAL A 315 20.69 5.20 4.29
CA VAL A 315 20.43 6.29 5.23
C VAL A 315 19.33 7.21 4.70
N PHE A 316 19.40 7.54 3.40
CA PHE A 316 18.40 8.37 2.74
C PHE A 316 17.03 7.67 2.69
N TYR A 317 17.01 6.36 2.45
CA TYR A 317 15.78 5.58 2.42
C TYR A 317 15.09 5.53 3.80
N ILE A 318 15.87 5.30 4.86
CA ILE A 318 15.37 5.34 6.25
C ILE A 318 14.85 6.74 6.60
N ALA A 319 15.59 7.78 6.24
CA ALA A 319 15.17 9.16 6.48
C ALA A 319 13.83 9.47 5.79
N LEU A 320 13.62 9.00 4.56
CA LEU A 320 12.34 9.13 3.86
C LEU A 320 11.21 8.36 4.56
N ILE A 321 11.45 7.11 5.00
CA ILE A 321 10.44 6.33 5.73
C ILE A 321 10.01 7.07 7.00
N ILE A 322 10.97 7.59 7.78
CA ILE A 322 10.68 8.34 9.01
C ILE A 322 9.92 9.63 8.66
N PHE A 323 10.40 10.38 7.68
CA PHE A 323 9.74 11.61 7.23
C PHE A 323 8.28 11.36 6.82
N PHE A 324 8.03 10.38 5.95
CA PHE A 324 6.69 10.06 5.49
C PHE A 324 5.81 9.46 6.59
N SER A 325 6.38 8.78 7.57
CA SER A 325 5.61 8.28 8.73
C SER A 325 5.04 9.45 9.55
N TYR A 326 5.84 10.48 9.81
CA TYR A 326 5.37 11.70 10.49
C TYR A 326 4.39 12.47 9.62
N PHE A 327 4.76 12.71 8.38
CA PHE A 327 3.97 13.46 7.41
C PHE A 327 2.56 12.88 7.23
N TYR A 328 2.48 11.58 6.97
CA TYR A 328 1.20 10.92 6.71
C TYR A 328 0.34 10.82 7.98
N ASN A 329 0.97 10.63 9.12
CA ASN A 329 0.27 10.61 10.39
C ASN A 329 -0.41 11.96 10.69
N GLU A 330 0.24 13.08 10.38
CA GLU A 330 -0.31 14.43 10.58
C GLU A 330 -1.50 14.72 9.67
N ILE A 331 -1.49 14.17 8.44
CA ILE A 331 -2.63 14.27 7.51
C ILE A 331 -3.80 13.38 7.95
N GLN A 332 -3.51 12.16 8.43
CA GLN A 332 -4.56 11.16 8.69
C GLN A 332 -5.23 11.34 10.05
N PHE A 333 -4.52 11.88 11.03
CA PHE A 333 -5.02 12.04 12.39
C PHE A 333 -4.92 13.48 12.88
N ASN A 334 -6.03 14.21 12.71
CA ASN A 334 -6.13 15.58 13.21
C ASN A 334 -6.39 15.56 14.74
N VAL A 335 -5.32 15.75 15.51
CA VAL A 335 -5.37 15.73 16.99
C VAL A 335 -6.31 16.81 17.53
N LYS A 336 -6.37 17.99 16.88
CA LYS A 336 -7.22 19.10 17.29
C LYS A 336 -8.69 18.74 17.17
N ASP A 337 -9.10 18.17 16.02
CA ASP A 337 -10.49 17.75 15.81
C ASP A 337 -10.93 16.68 16.83
N VAL A 338 -10.03 15.76 17.17
CA VAL A 338 -10.30 14.73 18.17
C VAL A 338 -10.47 15.36 19.57
N ALA A 339 -9.60 16.30 19.96
CA ALA A 339 -9.68 17.00 21.24
C ALA A 339 -10.96 17.86 21.33
N ASP A 340 -11.33 18.57 20.27
CA ASP A 340 -12.55 19.38 20.19
C ASP A 340 -13.81 18.50 20.24
N ASN A 341 -13.83 17.38 19.55
CA ASN A 341 -14.94 16.42 19.59
C ASN A 341 -15.10 15.79 20.97
N LEU A 342 -13.99 15.46 21.65
CA LEU A 342 -14.01 15.03 23.06
C LEU A 342 -14.63 16.09 23.97
N LYS A 343 -14.20 17.35 23.83
CA LYS A 343 -14.71 18.47 24.61
C LYS A 343 -16.21 18.65 24.37
N LYS A 344 -16.68 18.63 23.11
CA LYS A 344 -18.08 18.76 22.73
C LYS A 344 -18.93 17.61 23.24
N SER A 345 -18.39 16.39 23.30
CA SER A 345 -19.10 15.20 23.79
C SER A 345 -19.02 15.00 25.32
N GLY A 346 -18.36 15.91 26.06
CA GLY A 346 -18.15 15.78 27.51
C GLY A 346 -17.20 14.66 27.91
N GLY A 347 -16.35 14.20 26.98
CA GLY A 347 -15.31 13.21 27.24
C GLY A 347 -14.07 13.85 27.88
N VAL A 348 -13.52 13.21 28.89
CA VAL A 348 -12.35 13.67 29.64
C VAL A 348 -11.32 12.53 29.72
N ILE A 349 -10.08 12.85 29.47
CA ILE A 349 -8.94 11.94 29.75
C ILE A 349 -8.57 12.15 31.23
N ASN A 350 -8.47 11.06 31.99
CA ASN A 350 -8.20 11.15 33.43
C ASN A 350 -6.93 11.92 33.73
N GLY A 351 -7.03 12.99 34.52
CA GLY A 351 -5.93 13.84 34.91
C GLY A 351 -5.55 14.95 33.94
N ILE A 352 -6.30 15.11 32.81
CA ILE A 352 -6.01 16.11 31.77
C ILE A 352 -7.25 16.99 31.55
N ARG A 353 -7.06 18.32 31.50
CA ARG A 353 -8.13 19.27 31.22
C ARG A 353 -8.62 19.16 29.76
N PRO A 354 -9.96 19.19 29.52
CA PRO A 354 -10.51 19.18 28.15
C PRO A 354 -10.08 20.41 27.36
N GLY A 355 -9.79 20.22 26.07
CA GLY A 355 -9.37 21.27 25.13
C GLY A 355 -7.88 21.23 24.82
N THR A 356 -7.19 22.35 24.89
CA THR A 356 -5.78 22.50 24.49
C THR A 356 -4.80 21.58 25.24
N GLU A 357 -5.06 21.29 26.50
CA GLU A 357 -4.25 20.33 27.28
C GLU A 357 -4.39 18.90 26.75
N THR A 358 -5.61 18.52 26.39
CA THR A 358 -5.92 17.23 25.75
C THR A 358 -5.24 17.12 24.38
N GLU A 359 -5.29 18.18 23.58
CA GLU A 359 -4.60 18.26 22.28
C GLU A 359 -3.08 18.06 22.45
N LYS A 360 -2.46 18.80 23.36
CA LYS A 360 -1.01 18.70 23.63
C LYS A 360 -0.62 17.29 24.05
N TYR A 361 -1.35 16.70 24.98
CA TYR A 361 -1.11 15.34 25.45
C TYR A 361 -1.22 14.29 24.34
N LEU A 362 -2.29 14.38 23.53
CA LEU A 362 -2.50 13.45 22.41
C LEU A 362 -1.40 13.61 21.36
N LYS A 363 -0.98 14.86 21.05
CA LYS A 363 0.10 15.15 20.10
C LYS A 363 1.43 14.55 20.56
N GLU A 364 1.82 14.75 21.80
CA GLU A 364 3.05 14.17 22.38
C GLU A 364 3.04 12.64 22.33
N LYS A 365 1.94 12.01 22.74
CA LYS A 365 1.82 10.55 22.72
C LYS A 365 1.83 9.99 21.30
N LEU A 366 1.20 10.68 20.36
CA LEU A 366 1.15 10.30 18.96
C LEU A 366 2.54 10.39 18.31
N GLN A 367 3.26 11.49 18.50
CA GLN A 367 4.61 11.68 17.97
C GLN A 367 5.56 10.58 18.45
N TYR A 368 5.49 10.22 19.74
CA TYR A 368 6.29 9.13 20.29
C TYR A 368 5.95 7.77 19.66
N LEU A 369 4.65 7.47 19.47
CA LEU A 369 4.21 6.22 18.83
C LEU A 369 4.64 6.17 17.37
N VAL A 370 4.52 7.28 16.64
CA VAL A 370 4.94 7.38 15.24
C VAL A 370 6.43 7.15 15.08
N LEU A 371 7.26 7.75 15.96
CA LEU A 371 8.70 7.52 15.94
C LEU A 371 9.05 6.05 16.15
N MET A 372 8.46 5.42 17.18
CA MET A 372 8.67 3.99 17.45
C MET A 372 8.22 3.12 16.28
N GLY A 373 7.03 3.41 15.71
CA GLY A 373 6.51 2.71 14.53
C GLY A 373 7.43 2.87 13.32
N ALA A 374 7.93 4.08 13.05
CA ALA A 374 8.84 4.36 11.94
C ALA A 374 10.19 3.65 12.09
N ILE A 375 10.75 3.59 13.31
CA ILE A 375 12.00 2.84 13.58
C ILE A 375 11.79 1.35 13.33
N VAL A 376 10.72 0.76 13.88
CA VAL A 376 10.42 -0.67 13.67
C VAL A 376 10.17 -0.97 12.19
N MET A 377 9.45 -0.09 11.48
CA MET A 377 9.23 -0.20 10.04
C MET A 377 10.55 -0.16 9.28
N SER A 378 11.45 0.78 9.60
CA SER A 378 12.78 0.90 8.98
C SER A 378 13.61 -0.36 9.19
N VAL A 379 13.62 -0.92 10.39
CA VAL A 379 14.31 -2.19 10.69
C VAL A 379 13.73 -3.33 9.86
N LEU A 380 12.40 -3.46 9.81
CA LEU A 380 11.72 -4.49 9.02
C LEU A 380 12.03 -4.38 7.53
N VAL A 381 12.19 -3.17 7.00
CA VAL A 381 12.57 -2.95 5.60
C VAL A 381 14.04 -3.33 5.36
N LEU A 382 14.93 -3.04 6.29
CA LEU A 382 16.36 -3.27 6.12
C LEU A 382 16.78 -4.74 6.25
N VAL A 383 16.14 -5.49 7.14
CA VAL A 383 16.54 -6.88 7.44
C VAL A 383 16.69 -7.73 6.17
N PRO A 384 15.72 -7.84 5.25
CA PRO A 384 15.91 -8.64 4.04
C PRO A 384 16.94 -8.04 3.06
N ILE A 385 17.05 -6.72 3.00
CA ILE A 385 18.03 -6.07 2.13
C ILE A 385 19.45 -6.44 2.60
N ILE A 386 19.69 -6.43 3.91
CA ILE A 386 20.96 -6.86 4.50
C ILE A 386 21.21 -8.35 4.23
N ILE A 387 20.19 -9.19 4.42
CA ILE A 387 20.32 -10.63 4.18
C ILE A 387 20.62 -10.93 2.72
N THR A 388 19.92 -10.28 1.77
CA THR A 388 20.18 -10.45 0.34
C THR A 388 21.59 -9.98 -0.05
N GLY A 389 22.07 -8.89 0.54
CA GLY A 389 23.41 -8.38 0.32
C GLY A 389 24.51 -9.32 0.86
N LEU A 390 24.35 -9.85 2.08
CA LEU A 390 25.34 -10.72 2.71
C LEU A 390 25.38 -12.14 2.13
N VAL A 391 24.21 -12.68 1.77
CA VAL A 391 24.09 -14.07 1.27
C VAL A 391 24.25 -14.15 -0.25
N GLY A 392 24.32 -13.00 -0.94
CA GLY A 392 24.40 -12.94 -2.39
C GLY A 392 23.12 -13.45 -3.09
N MET A 393 22.02 -13.49 -2.36
CA MET A 393 20.70 -13.92 -2.87
C MET A 393 19.98 -12.75 -3.53
N SER A 394 20.56 -12.19 -4.61
CA SER A 394 19.89 -11.13 -5.38
C SER A 394 18.52 -11.52 -5.96
N SER A 395 18.19 -12.80 -5.92
CA SER A 395 16.89 -13.35 -6.35
C SER A 395 15.82 -13.43 -5.26
N LEU A 396 16.12 -13.03 -4.02
CA LEU A 396 15.09 -12.86 -2.98
C LEU A 396 14.33 -11.55 -3.23
N SER A 397 13.52 -11.54 -4.29
CA SER A 397 12.54 -10.47 -4.57
C SER A 397 11.42 -10.38 -3.52
N PHE A 398 11.40 -11.31 -2.54
CA PHE A 398 10.69 -11.13 -1.29
C PHE A 398 11.30 -10.00 -0.46
N GLY A 399 11.49 -8.84 -1.10
CA GLY A 399 11.87 -7.65 -0.38
C GLY A 399 10.88 -7.40 0.74
N SER A 400 11.39 -7.00 1.89
CA SER A 400 10.61 -6.56 3.05
C SER A 400 9.45 -5.64 2.67
N THR A 401 9.69 -4.77 1.70
CA THR A 401 8.70 -3.85 1.16
C THR A 401 7.48 -4.58 0.59
N SER A 402 7.69 -5.66 -0.19
CA SER A 402 6.60 -6.48 -0.74
C SER A 402 5.75 -7.12 0.36
N LEU A 403 6.40 -7.74 1.36
CA LEU A 403 5.71 -8.38 2.47
C LEU A 403 4.93 -7.37 3.32
N ILE A 404 5.51 -6.21 3.62
CA ILE A 404 4.83 -5.14 4.36
C ILE A 404 3.59 -4.66 3.63
N ILE A 405 3.70 -4.45 2.31
CA ILE A 405 2.58 -4.01 1.48
C ILE A 405 1.48 -5.09 1.45
N VAL A 406 1.84 -6.34 1.16
CA VAL A 406 0.87 -7.45 1.08
C VAL A 406 0.11 -7.63 2.40
N VAL A 407 0.83 -7.73 3.51
CA VAL A 407 0.21 -7.90 4.85
C VAL A 407 -0.65 -6.70 5.21
N GLY A 408 -0.17 -5.48 4.94
CA GLY A 408 -0.91 -4.26 5.22
C GLY A 408 -2.22 -4.16 4.46
N VAL A 409 -2.17 -4.42 3.16
CA VAL A 409 -3.37 -4.40 2.32
C VAL A 409 -4.36 -5.49 2.71
N ILE A 410 -3.89 -6.68 3.12
CA ILE A 410 -4.77 -7.75 3.62
C ILE A 410 -5.50 -7.29 4.89
N ILE A 411 -4.79 -6.68 5.85
CA ILE A 411 -5.38 -6.18 7.09
C ILE A 411 -6.38 -5.06 6.81
N GLU A 412 -6.03 -4.12 5.93
CA GLU A 412 -6.91 -3.01 5.53
C GLU A 412 -8.17 -3.52 4.83
N THR A 413 -8.01 -4.45 3.88
CA THR A 413 -9.13 -5.07 3.15
C THR A 413 -10.04 -5.88 4.10
N LYS A 414 -9.46 -6.58 5.08
CA LYS A 414 -10.24 -7.28 6.11
C LYS A 414 -11.08 -6.30 6.93
N LYS A 415 -10.50 -5.17 7.35
CA LYS A 415 -11.22 -4.11 8.09
C LYS A 415 -12.35 -3.51 7.25
N ALA A 416 -12.11 -3.23 5.97
CA ALA A 416 -13.14 -2.75 5.04
C ALA A 416 -14.27 -3.77 4.88
N PHE A 417 -13.93 -5.05 4.74
CA PHE A 417 -14.91 -6.14 4.68
C PHE A 417 -15.75 -6.24 5.97
N ASP A 418 -15.12 -6.18 7.14
CA ASP A 418 -15.82 -6.27 8.43
C ASP A 418 -16.75 -5.06 8.62
N THR A 419 -16.36 -3.88 8.15
CA THR A 419 -17.19 -2.66 8.15
C THR A 419 -18.40 -2.80 7.24
N ASP A 420 -18.22 -3.31 6.01
CA ASP A 420 -19.31 -3.57 5.05
C ASP A 420 -20.30 -4.61 5.60
N VAL A 421 -19.81 -5.67 6.24
CA VAL A 421 -20.68 -6.66 6.89
C VAL A 421 -21.43 -6.07 8.07
N ALA A 422 -20.81 -5.19 8.85
CA ALA A 422 -21.46 -4.53 9.99
C ALA A 422 -22.55 -3.56 9.52
N SER A 423 -22.29 -2.77 8.47
CA SER A 423 -23.23 -1.80 7.92
C SER A 423 -24.50 -2.46 7.35
N THR A 424 -24.34 -3.63 6.73
CA THR A 424 -25.49 -4.39 6.19
C THR A 424 -26.32 -5.09 7.27
N ARG A 425 -25.81 -5.27 8.50
CA ARG A 425 -26.55 -5.87 9.63
C ARG A 425 -27.42 -4.88 10.41
N VAL A 426 -27.12 -3.60 10.33
CA VAL A 426 -27.82 -2.54 11.09
C VAL A 426 -29.27 -2.38 10.67
N PRO A 427 -29.67 -2.40 9.38
CA PRO A 427 -31.07 -2.30 8.97
C PRO A 427 -31.95 -3.39 9.55
N ASP A 428 -31.51 -4.64 9.52
CA ASP A 428 -32.30 -5.79 10.01
C ASP A 428 -32.63 -5.69 11.51
N ARG A 429 -31.72 -5.13 12.31
CA ARG A 429 -31.95 -4.92 13.75
C ARG A 429 -32.92 -3.78 14.04
N LEU A 430 -32.95 -2.73 13.22
CA LEU A 430 -33.89 -1.63 13.38
C LEU A 430 -35.30 -2.04 12.99
N PHE A 431 -35.46 -2.76 11.88
CA PHE A 431 -36.75 -3.30 11.44
C PHE A 431 -37.28 -4.38 12.39
N ALA A 432 -36.40 -5.26 12.88
CA ALA A 432 -36.81 -6.27 13.89
C ALA A 432 -37.28 -5.64 15.22
N LYS A 433 -36.64 -4.51 15.64
CA LYS A 433 -37.12 -3.75 16.83
C LYS A 433 -38.45 -3.03 16.59
N SER A 434 -38.70 -2.48 15.40
CA SER A 434 -39.93 -1.81 15.06
C SER A 434 -41.10 -2.81 14.91
N ALA A 435 -40.86 -3.95 14.27
CA ALA A 435 -41.84 -5.04 14.15
C ALA A 435 -42.25 -5.61 15.51
N ASN A 436 -41.31 -5.74 16.45
CA ASN A 436 -41.59 -6.24 17.81
C ASN A 436 -42.29 -5.19 18.70
N LYS A 437 -42.18 -3.89 18.38
CA LYS A 437 -42.89 -2.81 19.05
C LYS A 437 -44.36 -2.75 18.59
N ASN A 438 -44.60 -2.88 17.27
CA ASN A 438 -45.94 -2.91 16.70
C ASN A 438 -46.72 -4.20 17.06
N GLY A 439 -46.02 -5.34 17.20
CA GLY A 439 -46.66 -6.60 17.67
C GLY A 439 -47.06 -6.61 19.15
N LYS A 440 -46.46 -5.73 19.99
CA LYS A 440 -46.87 -5.58 21.39
C LYS A 440 -48.03 -4.60 21.59
N ASP A 441 -48.16 -3.61 20.70
CA ASP A 441 -49.28 -2.64 20.77
C ASP A 441 -50.60 -3.20 20.21
N THR A 442 -50.51 -4.11 19.23
CA THR A 442 -51.71 -4.84 18.73
C THR A 442 -52.26 -5.86 19.73
N LYS A 443 -51.40 -6.51 20.56
CA LYS A 443 -51.84 -7.40 21.63
C LYS A 443 -52.45 -6.67 22.83
N LYS A 444 -52.17 -5.38 23.05
CA LYS A 444 -52.78 -4.58 24.11
C LYS A 444 -54.12 -3.99 23.72
N LYS A 445 -54.44 -3.81 22.43
CA LYS A 445 -55.73 -3.32 21.97
C LYS A 445 -56.81 -4.41 21.85
N GLY A 446 -56.44 -5.70 21.86
CA GLY A 446 -57.40 -6.81 21.84
C GLY A 446 -57.85 -7.32 23.21
N LEU A 447 -57.44 -6.66 24.32
CA LEU A 447 -57.83 -7.07 25.68
C LEU A 447 -58.86 -6.11 26.33
N PHE A 448 -59.35 -5.13 25.56
CA PHE A 448 -60.43 -4.19 26.00
C PHE A 448 -61.48 -3.99 24.90
N ALA A 449 -61.90 -5.08 24.27
CA ALA A 449 -63.09 -5.12 23.43
C ALA A 449 -63.94 -6.29 23.89
#